data_04d11733d72f84df31643badacb53dcb
#
_entry.id   04d11733d72f84df31643badacb53dcb
#
_cell.length_a   1.000
_cell.length_b   1.000
_cell.length_c   1.000
_cell.angle_alpha   90.00
_cell.angle_beta   90.00
_cell.angle_gamma   90.00
#
_symmetry.space_group_name_H-M   'P 1'
#
loop_
_entity.id
_entity.type
_entity.pdbx_description
1 polymer ?
#
loop_
_entity_poly.entity_id
_entity_poly.type
_entity_poly.pdbx_seq_one_letter_code
_entity_poly.pdbx_strand_id
1 'polypeptide(L)'
;MIDTALIIFIALTGGLLLGGLVSGLDRILTARFQSRIGPPLWQPFYDLAKLWSKEKTVVNVWQAFCAYCYVAATSIALVLFVLRSDLLLILFIQAVGAIFLVVGALSSTSPFSQVGAHRELLQILSYEPLLILVTIGIFLETGNFKIAGIYSWNEPLIMRLPFLFVVLGYALTVKLRKSPFDLSTSHHAHQELVKGLLTDYSGPILALTEIGHWYEVVLILGFCSLFWATNWIGMIVLVGVTYFFEVLIDNVSARLNWRWMLGYVWALGLSLSLVNLIWLYVG
;
A
#
# COMPACT_ATOMS: atom_id res chain seq x y z
N MET A 1 22.59 -19.56 -6.98
CA MET A 1 22.17 -19.47 -5.56
C MET A 1 22.69 -18.21 -4.89
N ILE A 2 23.97 -17.83 -5.09
CA ILE A 2 24.52 -16.58 -4.51
C ILE A 2 23.78 -15.37 -5.06
N ASP A 3 23.46 -15.35 -6.35
CA ASP A 3 22.77 -14.23 -7.00
C ASP A 3 21.33 -14.04 -6.48
N THR A 4 20.61 -15.12 -6.23
CA THR A 4 19.22 -15.02 -5.69
C THR A 4 19.20 -14.52 -4.25
N ALA A 5 20.13 -14.97 -3.40
CA ALA A 5 20.27 -14.49 -2.03
C ALA A 5 20.64 -13.00 -2.00
N LEU A 6 21.52 -12.56 -2.89
CA LEU A 6 21.88 -11.15 -3.04
C LEU A 6 20.67 -10.30 -3.47
N ILE A 7 19.89 -10.77 -4.44
CA ILE A 7 18.67 -10.08 -4.89
C ILE A 7 17.67 -9.95 -3.74
N ILE A 8 17.45 -11.01 -2.94
CA ILE A 8 16.57 -10.97 -1.78
C ILE A 8 17.06 -9.93 -0.75
N PHE A 9 18.36 -9.92 -0.46
CA PHE A 9 18.96 -8.96 0.47
C PHE A 9 18.78 -7.52 -0.03
N ILE A 10 19.06 -7.26 -1.32
CA ILE A 10 18.88 -5.94 -1.94
C ILE A 10 17.39 -5.54 -1.94
N ALA A 11 16.47 -6.47 -2.21
CA ALA A 11 15.05 -6.19 -2.20
C ALA A 11 14.56 -5.75 -0.81
N LEU A 12 14.95 -6.44 0.24
CA LEU A 12 14.55 -6.13 1.61
C LEU A 12 15.20 -4.83 2.12
N THR A 13 16.50 -4.67 1.94
CA THR A 13 17.21 -3.44 2.37
C THR A 13 16.79 -2.23 1.54
N GLY A 14 16.68 -2.39 0.22
CA GLY A 14 16.20 -1.35 -0.70
C GLY A 14 14.75 -0.97 -0.43
N GLY A 15 13.87 -1.94 -0.19
CA GLY A 15 12.48 -1.71 0.19
C GLY A 15 12.34 -0.93 1.50
N LEU A 16 13.15 -1.27 2.51
CA LEU A 16 13.20 -0.55 3.77
C LEU A 16 13.64 0.91 3.57
N LEU A 17 14.71 1.13 2.81
CA LEU A 17 15.22 2.47 2.52
C LEU A 17 14.22 3.29 1.71
N LEU A 18 13.69 2.74 0.62
CA LEU A 18 12.72 3.43 -0.23
C LEU A 18 11.44 3.76 0.53
N GLY A 19 10.89 2.81 1.30
CA GLY A 19 9.66 3.03 2.08
C GLY A 19 9.83 4.11 3.13
N GLY A 20 10.96 4.12 3.85
CA GLY A 20 11.27 5.18 4.81
C GLY A 20 11.47 6.54 4.14
N LEU A 21 12.15 6.61 2.98
CA LEU A 21 12.31 7.84 2.22
C LEU A 21 10.97 8.38 1.68
N VAL A 22 10.11 7.50 1.14
CA VAL A 22 8.77 7.87 0.68
C VAL A 22 7.93 8.43 1.84
N SER A 23 7.96 7.78 3.02
CA SER A 23 7.31 8.28 4.23
C SER A 23 7.88 9.64 4.68
N GLY A 24 9.19 9.85 4.55
CA GLY A 24 9.83 11.14 4.84
C GLY A 24 9.42 12.24 3.87
N LEU A 25 9.37 11.93 2.57
CA LEU A 25 8.88 12.84 1.52
C LEU A 25 7.42 13.22 1.74
N ASP A 26 6.58 12.28 2.11
CA ASP A 26 5.18 12.51 2.43
C ASP A 26 5.00 13.58 3.51
N ARG A 27 5.71 13.45 4.61
CA ARG A 27 5.70 14.41 5.73
C ARG A 27 6.18 15.80 5.31
N ILE A 28 7.20 15.88 4.43
CA ILE A 28 7.72 17.16 3.92
C ILE A 28 6.71 17.81 2.98
N LEU A 29 6.16 17.06 2.01
CA LEU A 29 5.18 17.57 1.06
C LEU A 29 3.91 18.05 1.78
N THR A 30 3.37 17.25 2.68
CA THR A 30 2.20 17.60 3.51
C THR A 30 2.47 18.89 4.31
N ALA A 31 3.64 19.01 4.94
CA ALA A 31 4.00 20.23 5.67
C ALA A 31 4.06 21.45 4.74
N ARG A 32 4.60 21.31 3.53
CA ARG A 32 4.66 22.38 2.53
C ARG A 32 3.28 22.80 2.04
N PHE A 33 2.39 21.87 1.74
CA PHE A 33 0.99 22.18 1.39
C PHE A 33 0.27 22.94 2.52
N GLN A 34 0.62 22.64 3.77
CA GLN A 34 0.06 23.31 4.93
C GLN A 34 0.84 24.57 5.35
N SER A 35 1.73 25.09 4.51
CA SER A 35 2.58 26.27 4.78
C SER A 35 3.42 26.14 6.06
N ARG A 36 3.86 24.92 6.41
CA ARG A 36 4.70 24.61 7.56
C ARG A 36 6.08 24.11 7.13
N ILE A 37 7.06 24.21 8.05
CA ILE A 37 8.38 23.59 7.88
C ILE A 37 8.24 22.11 8.26
N GLY A 38 8.53 21.21 7.30
CA GLY A 38 8.50 19.76 7.52
C GLY A 38 9.69 19.25 8.33
N PRO A 39 9.59 18.01 8.84
CA PRO A 39 10.71 17.34 9.49
C PRO A 39 11.80 16.98 8.46
N PRO A 40 13.02 16.61 8.91
CA PRO A 40 14.06 16.10 8.00
C PRO A 40 13.62 14.82 7.31
N LEU A 41 14.12 14.57 6.10
CA LEU A 41 13.78 13.40 5.28
C LEU A 41 14.02 12.06 6.01
N TRP A 42 15.05 12.02 6.88
CA TRP A 42 15.42 10.83 7.65
C TRP A 42 14.60 10.62 8.93
N GLN A 43 13.64 11.48 9.22
CA GLN A 43 12.83 11.40 10.44
C GLN A 43 12.16 10.03 10.65
N PRO A 44 11.58 9.37 9.62
CA PRO A 44 10.95 8.05 9.81
C PRO A 44 11.91 6.99 10.34
N PHE A 45 13.20 7.05 9.94
CA PHE A 45 14.22 6.12 10.44
C PHE A 45 14.57 6.39 11.91
N TYR A 46 14.62 7.66 12.33
CA TYR A 46 14.80 8.01 13.75
C TYR A 46 13.61 7.57 14.59
N ASP A 47 12.38 7.73 14.07
CA ASP A 47 11.16 7.25 14.73
C ASP A 47 11.18 5.73 14.88
N LEU A 48 11.62 5.00 13.85
CA LEU A 48 11.78 3.55 13.88
C LEU A 48 12.82 3.11 14.90
N ALA A 49 14.01 3.73 14.90
CA ALA A 49 15.06 3.46 15.87
C ALA A 49 14.61 3.72 17.31
N LYS A 50 13.86 4.80 17.53
CA LYS A 50 13.26 5.12 18.83
C LYS A 50 12.24 4.06 19.27
N LEU A 51 11.41 3.57 18.37
CA LEU A 51 10.45 2.49 18.68
C LEU A 51 11.19 1.20 19.03
N TRP A 52 12.27 0.89 18.31
CA TRP A 52 13.07 -0.31 18.55
C TRP A 52 13.81 -0.30 19.90
N SER A 53 14.21 0.89 20.37
CA SER A 53 14.90 1.05 21.65
C SER A 53 13.97 1.01 22.88
N LYS A 54 12.63 1.03 22.68
CA LYS A 54 11.67 0.94 23.79
C LYS A 54 11.55 -0.48 24.31
N GLU A 55 11.12 -0.60 25.56
CA GLU A 55 10.80 -1.90 26.16
C GLU A 55 9.69 -2.61 25.39
N LYS A 56 9.84 -3.93 25.26
CA LYS A 56 8.85 -4.79 24.61
C LYS A 56 7.68 -5.03 25.56
N THR A 57 6.63 -4.22 25.45
CA THR A 57 5.36 -4.47 26.12
C THR A 57 4.43 -5.21 25.16
N VAL A 58 4.03 -6.42 25.50
CA VAL A 58 3.13 -7.25 24.71
C VAL A 58 1.81 -7.36 25.47
N VAL A 59 0.77 -6.74 24.95
CA VAL A 59 -0.58 -6.83 25.54
C VAL A 59 -1.14 -8.23 25.33
N ASN A 60 -0.95 -8.81 24.15
CA ASN A 60 -1.40 -10.13 23.78
C ASN A 60 -0.36 -10.83 22.88
N VAL A 61 -0.05 -12.08 23.21
CA VAL A 61 0.90 -12.91 22.42
C VAL A 61 0.42 -13.10 20.98
N TRP A 62 -0.88 -13.28 20.76
CA TRP A 62 -1.47 -13.42 19.43
C TRP A 62 -1.30 -12.16 18.60
N GLN A 63 -1.43 -10.99 19.19
CA GLN A 63 -1.19 -9.72 18.51
C GLN A 63 0.26 -9.61 18.01
N ALA A 64 1.23 -9.98 18.85
CA ALA A 64 2.63 -10.00 18.47
C ALA A 64 2.89 -11.02 17.34
N PHE A 65 2.34 -12.23 17.43
CA PHE A 65 2.43 -13.25 16.37
C PHE A 65 1.88 -12.73 15.04
N CYS A 66 0.70 -12.11 15.05
CA CYS A 66 0.08 -11.54 13.87
C CYS A 66 0.95 -10.43 13.24
N ALA A 67 1.62 -9.60 14.05
CA ALA A 67 2.56 -8.60 13.54
C ALA A 67 3.75 -9.23 12.80
N TYR A 68 4.32 -10.32 13.33
CA TYR A 68 5.39 -11.06 12.65
C TYR A 68 4.90 -11.67 11.31
N CYS A 69 3.70 -12.27 11.31
CA CYS A 69 3.09 -12.81 10.10
C CYS A 69 2.84 -11.72 9.04
N TYR A 70 2.36 -10.55 9.46
CA TYR A 70 2.17 -9.40 8.59
C TYR A 70 3.47 -8.97 7.89
N VAL A 71 4.54 -8.75 8.68
CA VAL A 71 5.85 -8.35 8.14
C VAL A 71 6.43 -9.44 7.24
N ALA A 72 6.29 -10.70 7.62
CA ALA A 72 6.76 -11.81 6.79
C ALA A 72 6.02 -11.85 5.44
N ALA A 73 4.69 -11.71 5.44
CA ALA A 73 3.89 -11.72 4.22
C ALA A 73 4.26 -10.54 3.30
N THR A 74 4.36 -9.31 3.84
CA THR A 74 4.73 -8.12 3.05
C THR A 74 6.16 -8.21 2.52
N SER A 75 7.10 -8.76 3.30
CA SER A 75 8.48 -9.02 2.87
C SER A 75 8.54 -10.02 1.73
N ILE A 76 7.82 -11.14 1.85
CA ILE A 76 7.76 -12.17 0.80
C ILE A 76 7.12 -11.59 -0.46
N ALA A 77 6.03 -10.84 -0.35
CA ALA A 77 5.37 -10.20 -1.49
C ALA A 77 6.34 -9.25 -2.24
N LEU A 78 7.10 -8.43 -1.51
CA LEU A 78 8.09 -7.53 -2.10
C LEU A 78 9.23 -8.30 -2.80
N VAL A 79 9.75 -9.35 -2.17
CA VAL A 79 10.79 -10.20 -2.78
C VAL A 79 10.28 -10.84 -4.06
N LEU A 80 9.06 -11.40 -4.07
CA LEU A 80 8.46 -11.99 -5.26
C LEU A 80 8.24 -10.96 -6.37
N PHE A 81 7.91 -9.73 -6.03
CA PHE A 81 7.80 -8.63 -6.99
C PHE A 81 9.14 -8.34 -7.66
N VAL A 82 10.22 -8.21 -6.89
CA VAL A 82 11.58 -7.97 -7.42
C VAL A 82 12.09 -9.16 -8.23
N LEU A 83 11.75 -10.39 -7.85
CA LEU A 83 12.03 -11.61 -8.61
C LEU A 83 11.15 -11.78 -9.86
N ARG A 84 10.27 -10.80 -10.16
CA ARG A 84 9.38 -10.78 -11.33
C ARG A 84 8.47 -12.00 -11.42
N SER A 85 7.97 -12.45 -10.28
CA SER A 85 7.06 -13.58 -10.14
C SER A 85 5.64 -13.23 -10.60
N ASP A 86 4.68 -14.07 -10.27
CA ASP A 86 3.28 -13.93 -10.63
C ASP A 86 2.59 -12.83 -9.82
N LEU A 87 1.93 -11.87 -10.50
CA LEU A 87 1.23 -10.74 -9.88
C LEU A 87 0.07 -11.19 -8.97
N LEU A 88 -0.67 -12.20 -9.41
CA LEU A 88 -1.81 -12.69 -8.64
C LEU A 88 -1.36 -13.31 -7.32
N LEU A 89 -0.28 -14.11 -7.37
CA LEU A 89 0.33 -14.68 -6.18
C LEU A 89 0.79 -13.59 -5.19
N ILE A 90 1.40 -12.52 -5.69
CA ILE A 90 1.86 -11.38 -4.87
C ILE A 90 0.67 -10.72 -4.17
N LEU A 91 -0.44 -10.48 -4.89
CA LEU A 91 -1.66 -9.91 -4.31
C LEU A 91 -2.22 -10.79 -3.20
N PHE A 92 -2.34 -12.10 -3.42
CA PHE A 92 -2.86 -13.00 -2.39
C PHE A 92 -1.97 -13.05 -1.14
N ILE A 93 -0.64 -13.06 -1.28
CA ILE A 93 0.27 -13.03 -0.13
C ILE A 93 0.10 -11.72 0.63
N GLN A 94 -0.06 -10.60 -0.08
CA GLN A 94 -0.29 -9.30 0.54
C GLN A 94 -1.63 -9.23 1.28
N ALA A 95 -2.70 -9.80 0.70
CA ALA A 95 -4.01 -9.94 1.34
C ALA A 95 -3.93 -10.73 2.65
N VAL A 96 -3.21 -11.85 2.64
CA VAL A 96 -2.94 -12.64 3.85
C VAL A 96 -2.26 -11.80 4.93
N GLY A 97 -1.25 -10.99 4.55
CA GLY A 97 -0.60 -10.06 5.48
C GLY A 97 -1.58 -9.08 6.11
N ALA A 98 -2.41 -8.42 5.29
CA ALA A 98 -3.41 -7.46 5.76
C ALA A 98 -4.43 -8.13 6.72
N ILE A 99 -4.86 -9.36 6.43
CA ILE A 99 -5.76 -10.13 7.31
C ILE A 99 -5.08 -10.41 8.66
N PHE A 100 -3.81 -10.81 8.69
CA PHE A 100 -3.10 -11.01 9.96
C PHE A 100 -3.03 -9.73 10.80
N LEU A 101 -2.79 -8.58 10.17
CA LEU A 101 -2.79 -7.30 10.88
C LEU A 101 -4.15 -7.01 11.53
N VAL A 102 -5.25 -7.27 10.82
CA VAL A 102 -6.62 -7.11 11.31
C VAL A 102 -6.92 -8.11 12.45
N VAL A 103 -6.58 -9.39 12.29
CA VAL A 103 -6.77 -10.42 13.33
C VAL A 103 -6.00 -10.07 14.60
N GLY A 104 -4.77 -9.54 14.45
CA GLY A 104 -3.98 -9.05 15.58
C GLY A 104 -4.67 -7.92 16.33
N ALA A 105 -5.29 -6.97 15.64
CA ALA A 105 -6.03 -5.89 16.27
C ALA A 105 -7.35 -6.36 16.92
N LEU A 106 -8.06 -7.32 16.30
CA LEU A 106 -9.27 -7.92 16.87
C LEU A 106 -8.99 -8.75 18.12
N SER A 107 -7.79 -9.29 18.28
CA SER A 107 -7.41 -10.04 19.47
C SER A 107 -7.21 -9.18 20.71
N SER A 108 -7.17 -7.86 20.54
CA SER A 108 -7.06 -6.88 21.61
C SER A 108 -8.41 -6.63 22.30
N THR A 109 -8.39 -6.31 23.59
CA THR A 109 -9.57 -5.93 24.37
C THR A 109 -9.96 -4.45 24.21
N SER A 110 -9.15 -3.65 23.51
CA SER A 110 -9.39 -2.23 23.28
C SER A 110 -10.53 -2.01 22.28
N PRO A 111 -11.59 -1.28 22.65
CA PRO A 111 -12.69 -0.97 21.73
C PRO A 111 -12.22 -0.18 20.49
N PHE A 112 -11.22 0.71 20.65
CA PHE A 112 -10.67 1.49 19.54
C PHE A 112 -9.93 0.62 18.53
N SER A 113 -9.17 -0.38 19.01
CA SER A 113 -8.48 -1.35 18.17
C SER A 113 -9.49 -2.19 17.39
N GLN A 114 -10.54 -2.68 18.03
CA GLN A 114 -11.59 -3.49 17.40
C GLN A 114 -12.36 -2.70 16.34
N VAL A 115 -12.78 -1.46 16.64
CA VAL A 115 -13.45 -0.60 15.65
C VAL A 115 -12.52 -0.28 14.48
N GLY A 116 -11.24 0.00 14.75
CA GLY A 116 -10.22 0.21 13.70
C GLY A 116 -10.07 -1.02 12.81
N ALA A 117 -10.03 -2.22 13.41
CA ALA A 117 -9.92 -3.48 12.69
C ALA A 117 -11.15 -3.76 11.78
N HIS A 118 -12.37 -3.52 12.25
CA HIS A 118 -13.57 -3.64 11.42
C HIS A 118 -13.56 -2.63 10.24
N ARG A 119 -13.08 -1.42 10.46
CA ARG A 119 -12.94 -0.42 9.38
C ARG A 119 -11.86 -0.83 8.39
N GLU A 120 -10.75 -1.42 8.83
CA GLU A 120 -9.71 -1.97 7.94
C GLU A 120 -10.26 -3.11 7.08
N LEU A 121 -11.07 -4.02 7.65
CA LEU A 121 -11.76 -5.06 6.87
C LEU A 121 -12.61 -4.49 5.74
N LEU A 122 -13.37 -3.41 6.02
CA LEU A 122 -14.16 -2.73 5.00
C LEU A 122 -13.28 -2.10 3.91
N GLN A 123 -12.13 -1.56 4.28
CA GLN A 123 -11.15 -1.03 3.32
C GLN A 123 -10.58 -2.15 2.45
N ILE A 124 -10.14 -3.26 3.04
CA ILE A 124 -9.65 -4.46 2.32
C ILE A 124 -10.72 -4.91 1.32
N LEU A 125 -11.97 -5.10 1.77
CA LEU A 125 -13.08 -5.50 0.90
C LEU A 125 -13.33 -4.50 -0.25
N SER A 126 -13.03 -3.22 -0.06
CA SER A 126 -13.23 -2.21 -1.10
C SER A 126 -12.13 -2.21 -2.15
N TYR A 127 -10.85 -2.33 -1.79
CA TYR A 127 -9.76 -2.18 -2.75
C TYR A 127 -9.24 -3.51 -3.36
N GLU A 128 -9.34 -4.64 -2.66
CA GLU A 128 -8.84 -5.92 -3.20
C GLU A 128 -9.52 -6.35 -4.51
N PRO A 129 -10.85 -6.29 -4.65
CA PRO A 129 -11.49 -6.62 -5.92
C PRO A 129 -11.00 -5.72 -7.06
N LEU A 130 -10.73 -4.45 -6.79
CA LEU A 130 -10.20 -3.53 -7.79
C LEU A 130 -8.77 -3.90 -8.23
N LEU A 131 -7.91 -4.28 -7.30
CA LEU A 131 -6.55 -4.74 -7.61
C LEU A 131 -6.58 -6.03 -8.45
N ILE A 132 -7.51 -6.93 -8.18
CA ILE A 132 -7.73 -8.14 -9.00
C ILE A 132 -8.16 -7.74 -10.42
N LEU A 133 -9.10 -6.80 -10.56
CA LEU A 133 -9.54 -6.32 -11.89
C LEU A 133 -8.40 -5.65 -12.67
N VAL A 134 -7.57 -4.85 -12.00
CA VAL A 134 -6.35 -4.27 -12.59
C VAL A 134 -5.41 -5.37 -13.09
N THR A 135 -5.19 -6.41 -12.28
CA THR A 135 -4.31 -7.53 -12.65
C THR A 135 -4.89 -8.34 -13.82
N ILE A 136 -6.21 -8.55 -13.85
CA ILE A 136 -6.89 -9.19 -14.99
C ILE A 136 -6.75 -8.33 -16.25
N GLY A 137 -6.89 -7.01 -16.16
CA GLY A 137 -6.69 -6.12 -17.30
C GLY A 137 -5.27 -6.19 -17.86
N ILE A 138 -4.25 -6.20 -16.99
CA ILE A 138 -2.85 -6.40 -17.40
C ILE A 138 -2.68 -7.76 -18.09
N PHE A 139 -3.28 -8.81 -17.55
CA PHE A 139 -3.24 -10.15 -18.15
C PHE A 139 -3.91 -10.19 -19.54
N LEU A 140 -5.06 -9.57 -19.72
CA LEU A 140 -5.77 -9.55 -21.01
C LEU A 140 -4.95 -8.86 -22.09
N GLU A 141 -4.19 -7.81 -21.75
CA GLU A 141 -3.33 -7.11 -22.69
C GLU A 141 -2.01 -7.86 -22.96
N THR A 142 -1.35 -8.38 -21.90
CA THR A 142 0.00 -8.97 -22.01
C THR A 142 0.00 -10.48 -22.21
N GLY A 143 -1.12 -11.16 -21.98
CA GLY A 143 -1.24 -12.63 -21.99
C GLY A 143 -0.50 -13.34 -20.85
N ASN A 144 0.03 -12.60 -19.87
CA ASN A 144 0.87 -13.18 -18.83
C ASN A 144 0.64 -12.54 -17.45
N PHE A 145 0.53 -13.35 -16.40
CA PHE A 145 0.52 -12.86 -15.02
C PHE A 145 1.92 -12.61 -14.46
N LYS A 146 2.98 -13.13 -15.11
CA LYS A 146 4.34 -12.93 -14.63
C LYS A 146 4.83 -11.51 -14.96
N ILE A 147 5.38 -10.84 -13.97
CA ILE A 147 5.97 -9.51 -14.11
C ILE A 147 7.09 -9.51 -15.18
N ALA A 148 7.83 -10.62 -15.31
CA ALA A 148 8.83 -10.76 -16.36
C ALA A 148 8.26 -10.59 -17.77
N GLY A 149 7.04 -11.10 -18.03
CA GLY A 149 6.33 -10.92 -19.30
C GLY A 149 5.87 -9.48 -19.53
N ILE A 150 5.48 -8.78 -18.47
CA ILE A 150 5.08 -7.37 -18.55
C ILE A 150 6.27 -6.48 -18.94
N TYR A 151 7.45 -6.73 -18.40
CA TYR A 151 8.68 -5.99 -18.78
C TYR A 151 9.15 -6.26 -20.22
N SER A 152 8.71 -7.35 -20.83
CA SER A 152 8.99 -7.65 -22.25
C SER A 152 7.99 -7.03 -23.20
N TRP A 153 6.95 -6.36 -22.70
CA TRP A 153 5.93 -5.70 -23.52
C TRP A 153 6.48 -4.39 -24.08
N ASN A 154 6.21 -4.13 -25.36
CA ASN A 154 6.85 -3.03 -26.10
C ASN A 154 6.14 -1.67 -25.96
N GLU A 155 4.88 -1.66 -25.52
CA GLU A 155 4.09 -0.43 -25.37
C GLU A 155 3.82 -0.12 -23.88
N PRO A 156 3.73 1.17 -23.49
CA PRO A 156 3.30 1.53 -22.15
C PRO A 156 1.86 1.09 -21.90
N LEU A 157 1.64 0.27 -20.88
CA LEU A 157 0.31 -0.24 -20.54
C LEU A 157 -0.70 0.89 -20.19
N ILE A 158 -0.23 2.04 -19.73
CA ILE A 158 -1.09 3.18 -19.44
C ILE A 158 -1.86 3.68 -20.67
N MET A 159 -1.36 3.47 -21.89
CA MET A 159 -2.06 3.85 -23.11
C MET A 159 -3.22 2.92 -23.45
N ARG A 160 -3.12 1.65 -23.10
CA ARG A 160 -4.16 0.63 -23.32
C ARG A 160 -5.10 0.50 -22.11
N LEU A 161 -4.60 0.79 -20.90
CA LEU A 161 -5.30 0.59 -19.63
C LEU A 161 -5.43 1.89 -18.82
N PRO A 162 -5.82 3.06 -19.43
CA PRO A 162 -5.85 4.32 -18.68
C PRO A 162 -6.88 4.32 -17.55
N PHE A 163 -8.06 3.73 -17.76
CA PHE A 163 -9.11 3.69 -16.74
C PHE A 163 -8.74 2.74 -15.59
N LEU A 164 -8.09 1.61 -15.89
CA LEU A 164 -7.57 0.70 -14.86
C LEU A 164 -6.43 1.33 -14.07
N PHE A 165 -5.64 2.23 -14.67
CA PHE A 165 -4.65 3.00 -13.92
C PHE A 165 -5.32 3.97 -12.93
N VAL A 166 -6.42 4.63 -13.31
CA VAL A 166 -7.21 5.46 -12.39
C VAL A 166 -7.79 4.62 -11.26
N VAL A 167 -8.30 3.42 -11.57
CA VAL A 167 -8.81 2.48 -10.56
C VAL A 167 -7.70 2.05 -9.59
N LEU A 168 -6.47 1.83 -10.10
CA LEU A 168 -5.30 1.58 -9.25
C LEU A 168 -5.03 2.77 -8.31
N GLY A 169 -5.18 4.02 -8.78
CA GLY A 169 -5.09 5.22 -7.94
C GLY A 169 -6.10 5.20 -6.79
N TYR A 170 -7.38 4.88 -7.05
CA TYR A 170 -8.35 4.71 -5.96
C TYR A 170 -7.96 3.64 -4.96
N ALA A 171 -7.49 2.47 -5.43
CA ALA A 171 -7.01 1.41 -4.56
C ALA A 171 -5.78 1.86 -3.76
N LEU A 172 -4.90 2.63 -4.37
CA LEU A 172 -3.70 3.21 -3.73
C LEU A 172 -4.09 4.16 -2.60
N THR A 173 -5.00 5.11 -2.82
CA THR A 173 -5.47 6.06 -1.80
C THR A 173 -6.02 5.33 -0.56
N VAL A 174 -6.87 4.31 -0.78
CA VAL A 174 -7.43 3.50 0.33
C VAL A 174 -6.33 2.75 1.06
N LYS A 175 -5.41 2.12 0.32
CA LYS A 175 -4.35 1.29 0.88
C LYS A 175 -3.27 2.08 1.62
N LEU A 176 -2.99 3.28 1.17
CA LEU A 176 -2.09 4.22 1.86
C LEU A 176 -2.73 4.85 3.09
N ARG A 177 -4.01 4.55 3.37
CA ARG A 177 -4.79 5.11 4.49
C ARG A 177 -4.77 6.64 4.51
N LYS A 178 -4.88 7.23 3.32
CA LYS A 178 -4.91 8.68 3.12
C LYS A 178 -6.33 9.20 2.99
N SER A 179 -6.54 10.47 3.32
CA SER A 179 -7.82 11.14 3.03
C SER A 179 -8.14 11.05 1.53
N PRO A 180 -9.41 10.82 1.17
CA PRO A 180 -10.62 10.84 2.01
C PRO A 180 -10.95 9.51 2.72
N PHE A 181 -10.08 8.48 2.66
CA PHE A 181 -10.36 7.11 3.09
C PHE A 181 -9.54 6.65 4.32
N ASP A 182 -9.07 7.56 5.16
CA ASP A 182 -8.31 7.30 6.37
C ASP A 182 -9.21 6.83 7.54
N LEU A 183 -9.93 5.73 7.34
CA LEU A 183 -11.00 5.27 8.25
C LEU A 183 -10.51 4.40 9.40
N SER A 184 -9.51 3.55 9.17
CA SER A 184 -9.01 2.57 10.13
C SER A 184 -7.94 3.12 11.06
N THR A 185 -7.06 3.94 10.51
CA THR A 185 -6.04 4.71 11.24
C THR A 185 -5.95 6.10 10.64
N SER A 186 -5.66 7.10 11.46
CA SER A 186 -5.46 8.46 10.98
C SER A 186 -4.16 9.04 11.55
N HIS A 187 -3.53 9.90 10.76
CA HIS A 187 -2.39 10.68 11.22
C HIS A 187 -2.79 11.96 11.95
N HIS A 188 -4.10 12.29 11.96
CA HIS A 188 -4.64 13.53 12.52
C HIS A 188 -5.22 13.31 13.92
N ALA A 189 -4.71 14.04 14.90
CA ALA A 189 -5.09 13.90 16.32
C ALA A 189 -6.53 14.34 16.64
N HIS A 190 -7.21 15.03 15.73
CA HIS A 190 -8.59 15.49 15.93
C HIS A 190 -9.65 14.48 15.51
N GLN A 191 -9.25 13.31 15.02
CA GLN A 191 -10.16 12.24 14.62
C GLN A 191 -10.45 11.28 15.77
N GLU A 192 -11.60 10.60 15.71
CA GLU A 192 -12.07 9.69 16.76
C GLU A 192 -11.21 8.43 16.91
N LEU A 193 -10.54 7.99 15.84
CA LEU A 193 -9.67 6.81 15.80
C LEU A 193 -8.28 7.19 15.29
N VAL A 194 -7.48 7.87 16.12
CA VAL A 194 -6.16 8.37 15.72
C VAL A 194 -5.21 7.22 15.33
N LYS A 195 -5.06 6.23 16.18
CA LYS A 195 -4.25 5.03 15.92
C LYS A 195 -5.09 3.81 15.52
N GLY A 196 -6.39 3.79 15.85
CA GLY A 196 -7.34 2.75 15.47
C GLY A 196 -6.76 1.35 15.58
N LEU A 197 -6.58 0.69 14.44
CA LEU A 197 -5.99 -0.64 14.28
C LEU A 197 -4.66 -0.82 15.05
N LEU A 198 -3.83 0.22 15.15
CA LEU A 198 -2.49 0.17 15.74
C LEU A 198 -2.45 0.64 17.21
N THR A 199 -3.59 0.88 17.86
CA THR A 199 -3.65 1.49 19.20
C THR A 199 -2.87 0.70 20.24
N ASP A 200 -2.96 -0.63 20.24
CA ASP A 200 -2.34 -1.50 21.24
C ASP A 200 -0.97 -2.04 20.83
N TYR A 201 -0.51 -1.70 19.64
CA TYR A 201 0.86 -2.01 19.23
C TYR A 201 1.84 -1.00 19.83
N SER A 202 2.90 -1.49 20.47
CA SER A 202 3.88 -0.62 21.15
C SER A 202 5.31 -1.11 20.96
N GLY A 203 6.27 -0.21 21.14
CA GLY A 203 7.69 -0.50 21.09
C GLY A 203 8.14 -1.25 19.81
N PRO A 204 8.94 -2.32 19.94
CA PRO A 204 9.46 -3.08 18.80
C PRO A 204 8.38 -3.72 17.94
N ILE A 205 7.21 -4.09 18.51
CA ILE A 205 6.11 -4.68 17.72
C ILE A 205 5.49 -3.63 16.81
N LEU A 206 5.31 -2.38 17.28
CA LEU A 206 4.88 -1.28 16.43
C LEU A 206 5.94 -0.96 15.36
N ALA A 207 7.23 -1.01 15.69
CA ALA A 207 8.30 -0.83 14.71
C ALA A 207 8.21 -1.86 13.57
N LEU A 208 7.90 -3.12 13.88
CA LEU A 208 7.69 -4.16 12.89
C LEU A 208 6.49 -3.84 11.98
N THR A 209 5.36 -3.43 12.54
CA THR A 209 4.19 -3.05 11.70
C THR A 209 4.47 -1.87 10.80
N GLU A 210 5.26 -0.90 11.23
CA GLU A 210 5.72 0.24 10.40
C GLU A 210 6.63 -0.23 9.26
N ILE A 211 7.57 -1.16 9.51
CA ILE A 211 8.40 -1.77 8.45
C ILE A 211 7.52 -2.50 7.43
N GLY A 212 6.55 -3.29 7.89
CA GLY A 212 5.61 -3.97 7.01
C GLY A 212 4.83 -2.99 6.14
N HIS A 213 4.36 -1.88 6.71
CA HIS A 213 3.70 -0.81 5.97
C HIS A 213 4.62 -0.16 4.92
N TRP A 214 5.90 0.07 5.22
CA TRP A 214 6.85 0.59 4.24
C TRP A 214 7.04 -0.36 3.06
N TYR A 215 7.10 -1.68 3.31
CA TYR A 215 7.14 -2.67 2.24
C TYR A 215 5.86 -2.67 1.39
N GLU A 216 4.69 -2.51 2.01
CA GLU A 216 3.43 -2.36 1.28
C GLU A 216 3.41 -1.13 0.37
N VAL A 217 3.86 0.02 0.88
CA VAL A 217 3.94 1.27 0.10
C VAL A 217 4.85 1.09 -1.11
N VAL A 218 6.03 0.51 -0.92
CA VAL A 218 6.97 0.25 -2.03
C VAL A 218 6.38 -0.72 -3.04
N LEU A 219 5.70 -1.77 -2.58
CA LEU A 219 5.08 -2.76 -3.44
C LEU A 219 3.96 -2.15 -4.31
N ILE A 220 3.05 -1.38 -3.72
CA ILE A 220 1.94 -0.78 -4.48
C ILE A 220 2.43 0.30 -5.46
N LEU A 221 3.46 1.06 -5.11
CA LEU A 221 4.13 1.96 -6.05
C LEU A 221 4.84 1.18 -7.15
N GLY A 222 5.36 -0.01 -6.83
CA GLY A 222 5.85 -0.97 -7.82
C GLY A 222 4.76 -1.41 -8.80
N PHE A 223 3.52 -1.65 -8.35
CA PHE A 223 2.40 -1.92 -9.25
C PHE A 223 2.12 -0.74 -10.20
N CYS A 224 2.17 0.50 -9.70
CA CYS A 224 2.03 1.69 -10.56
C CYS A 224 3.14 1.74 -11.61
N SER A 225 4.36 1.34 -11.27
CA SER A 225 5.50 1.35 -12.17
C SER A 225 5.34 0.40 -13.37
N LEU A 226 4.58 -0.69 -13.23
CA LEU A 226 4.32 -1.66 -14.30
C LEU A 226 3.56 -1.04 -15.49
N PHE A 227 2.79 0.01 -15.25
CA PHE A 227 2.04 0.69 -16.32
C PHE A 227 2.94 1.45 -17.31
N TRP A 228 4.20 1.70 -16.96
CA TRP A 228 5.20 2.27 -17.87
C TRP A 228 6.53 1.51 -17.84
N ALA A 229 6.47 0.18 -17.91
CA ALA A 229 7.65 -0.68 -17.78
C ALA A 229 8.64 -0.58 -18.96
N THR A 230 8.25 0.05 -20.09
CA THR A 230 9.07 0.17 -21.30
C THR A 230 10.26 1.10 -21.16
N ASN A 231 10.18 2.11 -20.28
CA ASN A 231 11.23 3.10 -20.07
C ASN A 231 11.37 3.43 -18.58
N TRP A 232 12.59 3.27 -18.04
CA TRP A 232 12.88 3.53 -16.64
C TRP A 232 12.61 4.99 -16.21
N ILE A 233 12.83 5.98 -17.09
CA ILE A 233 12.52 7.39 -16.83
C ILE A 233 11.01 7.58 -16.74
N GLY A 234 10.25 7.05 -17.70
CA GLY A 234 8.78 7.09 -17.68
C GLY A 234 8.21 6.43 -16.43
N MET A 235 8.78 5.30 -16.00
CA MET A 235 8.41 4.59 -14.78
C MET A 235 8.58 5.47 -13.53
N ILE A 236 9.75 6.11 -13.37
CA ILE A 236 10.03 6.99 -12.23
C ILE A 236 9.10 8.22 -12.25
N VAL A 237 8.90 8.83 -13.42
CA VAL A 237 8.02 9.99 -13.57
C VAL A 237 6.58 9.60 -13.24
N LEU A 238 6.08 8.47 -13.76
CA LEU A 238 4.72 8.00 -13.49
C LEU A 238 4.50 7.77 -11.99
N VAL A 239 5.40 7.04 -11.33
CA VAL A 239 5.32 6.79 -9.89
C VAL A 239 5.37 8.09 -9.09
N GLY A 240 6.30 8.99 -9.45
CA GLY A 240 6.45 10.29 -8.77
C GLY A 240 5.21 11.17 -8.91
N VAL A 241 4.65 11.26 -10.11
CA VAL A 241 3.42 12.02 -10.39
C VAL A 241 2.23 11.41 -9.65
N THR A 242 2.07 10.08 -9.71
CA THR A 242 0.98 9.39 -9.00
C THR A 242 1.06 9.64 -7.50
N TYR A 243 2.24 9.47 -6.90
CA TYR A 243 2.43 9.70 -5.47
C TYR A 243 2.21 11.16 -5.07
N PHE A 244 2.65 12.11 -5.92
CA PHE A 244 2.39 13.53 -5.69
C PHE A 244 0.88 13.84 -5.69
N PHE A 245 0.11 13.26 -6.62
CA PHE A 245 -1.35 13.42 -6.64
C PHE A 245 -2.00 12.78 -5.41
N GLU A 246 -1.52 11.64 -4.93
CA GLU A 246 -2.00 11.02 -3.69
C GLU A 246 -1.81 11.93 -2.47
N VAL A 247 -0.63 12.57 -2.34
CA VAL A 247 -0.37 13.52 -1.26
C VAL A 247 -1.21 14.79 -1.42
N LEU A 248 -1.45 15.24 -2.66
CA LEU A 248 -2.31 16.39 -2.94
C LEU A 248 -3.77 16.11 -2.54
N ILE A 249 -4.30 14.94 -2.95
CA ILE A 249 -5.65 14.51 -2.60
C ILE A 249 -5.81 14.42 -1.09
N ASP A 250 -4.85 13.83 -0.40
CA ASP A 250 -4.82 13.73 1.07
C ASP A 250 -4.94 15.08 1.77
N ASN A 251 -4.31 16.12 1.23
CA ASN A 251 -4.31 17.47 1.83
C ASN A 251 -5.52 18.33 1.44
N VAL A 252 -6.19 18.03 0.32
CA VAL A 252 -7.33 18.81 -0.19
C VAL A 252 -8.66 18.17 0.14
N SER A 253 -8.71 16.83 0.24
CA SER A 253 -9.96 16.10 0.40
C SER A 253 -10.42 16.08 1.85
N ALA A 254 -11.74 16.29 2.04
CA ALA A 254 -12.39 16.02 3.31
C ALA A 254 -12.60 14.51 3.49
N ARG A 255 -12.52 14.03 4.74
CA ARG A 255 -12.75 12.64 5.08
C ARG A 255 -14.17 12.20 4.74
N LEU A 256 -14.30 11.06 4.10
CA LEU A 256 -15.59 10.44 3.77
C LEU A 256 -15.95 9.35 4.80
N ASN A 257 -17.26 9.10 4.95
CA ASN A 257 -17.76 7.99 5.74
C ASN A 257 -17.53 6.65 4.98
N TRP A 258 -17.45 5.54 5.70
CA TRP A 258 -17.27 4.20 5.13
C TRP A 258 -18.33 3.83 4.07
N ARG A 259 -19.58 4.28 4.24
CA ARG A 259 -20.67 4.05 3.26
C ARG A 259 -20.38 4.74 1.93
N TRP A 260 -19.91 5.99 1.99
CA TRP A 260 -19.51 6.73 0.81
C TRP A 260 -18.26 6.13 0.18
N MET A 261 -17.30 5.70 1.00
CA MET A 261 -16.10 5.00 0.49
C MET A 261 -16.49 3.77 -0.35
N LEU A 262 -17.29 2.85 0.22
CA LEU A 262 -17.73 1.66 -0.51
C LEU A 262 -18.52 2.04 -1.77
N GLY A 263 -19.47 2.97 -1.66
CA GLY A 263 -20.29 3.43 -2.78
C GLY A 263 -19.45 4.00 -3.92
N TYR A 264 -18.53 4.93 -3.63
CA TYR A 264 -17.66 5.54 -4.65
C TYR A 264 -16.67 4.56 -5.23
N VAL A 265 -15.95 3.82 -4.39
CA VAL A 265 -14.91 2.91 -4.84
C VAL A 265 -15.51 1.82 -5.73
N TRP A 266 -16.65 1.26 -5.35
CA TRP A 266 -17.30 0.23 -6.16
C TRP A 266 -18.00 0.81 -7.39
N ALA A 267 -18.79 1.89 -7.25
CA ALA A 267 -19.49 2.46 -8.40
C ALA A 267 -18.52 2.96 -9.47
N LEU A 268 -17.53 3.78 -9.09
CA LEU A 268 -16.53 4.30 -10.03
C LEU A 268 -15.49 3.25 -10.41
N GLY A 269 -14.98 2.51 -9.44
CA GLY A 269 -13.94 1.51 -9.68
C GLY A 269 -14.43 0.38 -10.59
N LEU A 270 -15.59 -0.21 -10.35
CA LEU A 270 -16.14 -1.25 -11.21
C LEU A 270 -16.56 -0.72 -12.58
N SER A 271 -17.22 0.46 -12.64
CA SER A 271 -17.65 1.04 -13.92
C SER A 271 -16.44 1.36 -14.82
N LEU A 272 -15.41 2.01 -14.29
CA LEU A 272 -14.20 2.33 -15.05
C LEU A 272 -13.45 1.07 -15.48
N SER A 273 -13.36 0.07 -14.59
CA SER A 273 -12.75 -1.21 -14.92
C SER A 273 -13.50 -1.91 -16.06
N LEU A 274 -14.83 -1.99 -15.98
CA LEU A 274 -15.66 -2.61 -17.02
C LEU A 274 -15.54 -1.87 -18.35
N VAL A 275 -15.55 -0.53 -18.35
CA VAL A 275 -15.37 0.27 -19.56
C VAL A 275 -14.02 -0.04 -20.21
N ASN A 276 -12.94 -0.12 -19.46
CA ASN A 276 -11.62 -0.44 -20.00
C ASN A 276 -11.56 -1.88 -20.53
N LEU A 277 -12.14 -2.85 -19.81
CA LEU A 277 -12.15 -4.25 -20.25
C LEU A 277 -12.98 -4.42 -21.53
N ILE A 278 -14.13 -3.74 -21.65
CA ILE A 278 -14.93 -3.73 -22.87
C ILE A 278 -14.15 -3.08 -24.02
N TRP A 279 -13.46 -1.99 -23.75
CA TRP A 279 -12.62 -1.34 -24.76
C TRP A 279 -11.52 -2.26 -25.29
N LEU A 280 -10.86 -3.04 -24.42
CA LEU A 280 -9.88 -4.04 -24.83
C LEU A 280 -10.48 -5.17 -25.68
N TYR A 281 -11.74 -5.53 -25.43
CA TYR A 281 -12.40 -6.61 -26.16
C TYR A 281 -12.92 -6.19 -27.53
N VAL A 282 -13.30 -4.93 -27.70
CA VAL A 282 -13.89 -4.40 -28.95
C VAL A 282 -12.84 -3.79 -29.88
N GLY A 283 -11.71 -3.30 -29.35
CA GLY A 283 -10.62 -2.65 -30.09
C GLY A 283 -9.45 -3.55 -30.31
#